data_e85c04612b5eeaa119cf33d3391f42ad
#
_entry.id   e85c04612b5eeaa119cf33d3391f42ad
#
_cell.length_a   1.000
_cell.length_b   1.000
_cell.length_c   1.000
_cell.angle_alpha   90.00
_cell.angle_beta   90.00
_cell.angle_gamma   90.00
#
_symmetry.space_group_name_H-M   'P 1'
#
loop_
_entity.id
_entity.type
_entity.pdbx_description
1 polymer ?
#
loop_
_entity_poly.entity_id
_entity_poly.type
_entity_poly.pdbx_seq_one_letter_code
_entity_poly.pdbx_strand_id
1 'polypeptide(L)'
;MSGAMFQVNVDELARVASTLRVAAEELDREQSRLSGAVDAVAKEWSSAAATAYEKAFREWLQGATKARKALFDLSKQCEAARADYVGADAWGQQGIHSAGGGLSWPTE
;
A
#
# COMPACT_ATOMS: atom_id res chain seq x y z
N MET A 1 4.39 8.76 27.92
CA MET A 1 4.44 8.76 27.29
C MET A 1 4.45 7.79 26.34
N SER A 2 5.20 6.91 26.36
CA SER A 2 5.16 5.92 25.36
C SER A 2 3.86 5.16 25.34
N GLY A 3 3.20 5.05 26.45
CA GLY A 3 1.91 4.41 26.48
C GLY A 3 0.92 5.07 25.53
N ALA A 4 0.95 6.37 25.49
CA ALA A 4 0.04 7.10 24.59
C ALA A 4 0.36 6.79 23.16
N MET A 5 1.62 6.58 22.83
CA MET A 5 1.99 6.29 21.48
C MET A 5 1.47 4.95 21.01
N PHE A 6 1.34 4.03 21.94
CA PHE A 6 0.89 2.70 21.56
C PHE A 6 -0.59 2.51 21.68
N GLN A 7 -1.28 3.51 22.15
CA GLN A 7 -2.72 3.44 22.17
C GLN A 7 -3.24 3.85 20.82
N VAL A 8 -3.00 3.03 19.86
CA VAL A 8 -3.42 3.31 18.52
C VAL A 8 -4.93 3.19 18.44
N ASN A 9 -5.53 4.17 17.82
CA ASN A 9 -6.95 4.15 17.61
C ASN A 9 -7.28 3.13 16.54
N VAL A 10 -8.06 2.15 16.90
CA VAL A 10 -8.42 1.07 15.98
C VAL A 10 -9.14 1.62 14.77
N ASP A 11 -9.99 2.62 14.99
CA ASP A 11 -10.70 3.23 13.88
C ASP A 11 -9.75 3.95 12.93
N GLU A 12 -8.70 4.52 13.45
CA GLU A 12 -7.72 5.17 12.62
C GLU A 12 -6.93 4.17 11.79
N LEU A 13 -6.60 3.03 12.38
CA LEU A 13 -5.94 1.98 11.62
C LEU A 13 -6.80 1.51 10.48
N ALA A 14 -8.10 1.35 10.72
CA ALA A 14 -9.02 0.96 9.68
C ALA A 14 -9.08 2.01 8.58
N ARG A 15 -9.07 3.28 8.98
CA ARG A 15 -9.13 4.37 8.02
C ARG A 15 -7.87 4.43 7.18
N VAL A 16 -6.71 4.27 7.82
CA VAL A 16 -5.45 4.27 7.10
C VAL A 16 -5.39 3.09 6.13
N ALA A 17 -5.80 1.91 6.58
CA ALA A 17 -5.80 0.74 5.72
C ALA A 17 -6.69 0.97 4.50
N SER A 18 -7.85 1.55 4.70
CA SER A 18 -8.76 1.84 3.61
C SER A 18 -8.17 2.86 2.64
N THR A 19 -7.55 3.90 3.19
CA THR A 19 -6.93 4.93 2.36
C THR A 19 -5.82 4.35 1.51
N LEU A 20 -5.00 3.48 2.10
CA LEU A 20 -3.91 2.85 1.37
C LEU A 20 -4.44 1.94 0.27
N ARG A 21 -5.48 1.20 0.55
CA ARG A 21 -6.07 0.32 -0.45
C ARG A 21 -6.66 1.13 -1.62
N VAL A 22 -7.35 2.20 -1.29
CA VAL A 22 -7.92 3.06 -2.33
C VAL A 22 -6.83 3.68 -3.18
N ALA A 23 -5.74 4.11 -2.53
CA ALA A 23 -4.62 4.68 -3.26
C ALA A 23 -4.03 3.65 -4.23
N ALA A 24 -3.91 2.40 -3.78
CA ALA A 24 -3.39 1.35 -4.63
C ALA A 24 -4.31 1.11 -5.83
N GLU A 25 -5.61 1.13 -5.58
CA GLU A 25 -6.57 0.93 -6.66
C GLU A 25 -6.56 2.09 -7.65
N GLU A 26 -6.42 3.29 -7.14
CA GLU A 26 -6.34 4.45 -8.02
C GLU A 26 -5.08 4.42 -8.87
N LEU A 27 -3.98 4.00 -8.27
CA LEU A 27 -2.74 3.89 -9.00
C LEU A 27 -2.87 2.84 -10.11
N ASP A 28 -3.54 1.75 -9.82
CA ASP A 28 -3.78 0.71 -10.81
C ASP A 28 -4.58 1.26 -11.99
N ARG A 29 -5.62 2.02 -11.71
CA ARG A 29 -6.44 2.61 -12.77
C ARG A 29 -5.64 3.61 -13.59
N GLU A 30 -4.80 4.41 -12.93
CA GLU A 30 -3.96 5.36 -13.64
C GLU A 30 -2.95 4.67 -14.52
N GLN A 31 -2.38 3.57 -14.05
CA GLN A 31 -1.46 2.81 -14.86
C GLN A 31 -2.13 2.30 -16.12
N SER A 32 -3.33 1.75 -16.00
CA SER A 32 -4.07 1.23 -17.15
C SER A 32 -4.41 2.32 -18.13
N ARG A 33 -4.87 3.45 -17.61
CA ARG A 33 -5.28 4.56 -18.48
C ARG A 33 -4.08 5.12 -19.22
N LEU A 34 -2.98 5.29 -18.51
CA LEU A 34 -1.79 5.85 -19.12
C LEU A 34 -1.20 4.90 -20.15
N SER A 35 -1.24 3.60 -19.84
CA SER A 35 -0.75 2.60 -20.78
C SER A 35 -1.52 2.65 -22.08
N GLY A 36 -2.84 2.78 -22.00
CA GLY A 36 -3.65 2.88 -23.19
C GLY A 36 -3.36 4.14 -23.99
N ALA A 37 -3.17 5.25 -23.28
CA ALA A 37 -2.87 6.51 -23.95
C ALA A 37 -1.52 6.47 -24.66
N VAL A 38 -0.52 5.86 -24.00
CA VAL A 38 0.80 5.75 -24.59
C VAL A 38 0.76 4.84 -25.81
N ASP A 39 0.05 3.72 -25.72
CA ASP A 39 -0.08 2.82 -26.85
C ASP A 39 -0.69 3.52 -28.05
N ALA A 40 -1.70 4.33 -27.82
CA ALA A 40 -2.37 5.03 -28.92
C ALA A 40 -1.44 6.01 -29.61
N VAL A 41 -0.63 6.73 -28.81
CA VAL A 41 0.28 7.73 -29.37
C VAL A 41 1.49 7.09 -30.01
N ALA A 42 1.99 6.03 -29.44
CA ALA A 42 3.22 5.39 -29.89
C ALA A 42 3.08 4.87 -31.32
N LYS A 43 1.88 4.56 -31.74
CA LYS A 43 1.67 4.05 -33.08
C LYS A 43 2.03 5.08 -34.16
N GLU A 44 2.02 6.36 -33.81
CA GLU A 44 2.29 7.41 -34.75
C GLU A 44 3.72 7.93 -34.70
N TRP A 45 4.55 7.34 -33.84
CA TRP A 45 5.91 7.79 -33.67
C TRP A 45 6.86 7.01 -34.59
N SER A 46 8.03 7.59 -34.83
CA SER A 46 9.07 6.85 -35.52
C SER A 46 9.49 5.67 -34.65
N SER A 47 10.10 4.66 -35.27
CA SER A 47 10.53 3.49 -34.55
C SER A 47 11.46 3.82 -33.40
N ALA A 48 12.42 4.72 -33.63
CA ALA A 48 13.38 5.06 -32.61
C ALA A 48 12.72 5.77 -31.44
N ALA A 49 11.83 6.72 -31.74
CA ALA A 49 11.15 7.46 -30.70
C ALA A 49 10.23 6.55 -29.89
N ALA A 50 9.50 5.68 -30.59
CA ALA A 50 8.58 4.76 -29.94
C ALA A 50 9.34 3.80 -29.02
N THR A 51 10.46 3.30 -29.47
CA THR A 51 11.26 2.36 -28.68
C THR A 51 11.79 3.02 -27.43
N ALA A 52 12.33 4.23 -27.58
CA ALA A 52 12.88 4.95 -26.42
C ALA A 52 11.79 5.24 -25.40
N TYR A 53 10.64 5.68 -25.86
CA TYR A 53 9.56 6.01 -24.97
C TYR A 53 9.01 4.76 -24.29
N GLU A 54 8.88 3.70 -25.04
CA GLU A 54 8.38 2.45 -24.50
C GLU A 54 9.27 1.93 -23.39
N LYS A 55 10.58 2.06 -23.56
CA LYS A 55 11.50 1.62 -22.55
C LYS A 55 11.33 2.45 -21.27
N ALA A 56 11.28 3.76 -21.42
CA ALA A 56 11.10 4.64 -20.26
C ALA A 56 9.78 4.38 -19.58
N PHE A 57 8.73 4.17 -20.37
CA PHE A 57 7.42 3.92 -19.81
C PHE A 57 7.36 2.58 -19.09
N ARG A 58 8.04 1.59 -19.62
CA ARG A 58 8.09 0.28 -18.98
C ARG A 58 8.79 0.37 -17.62
N GLU A 59 9.87 1.16 -17.55
CA GLU A 59 10.55 1.35 -16.28
C GLU A 59 9.64 2.06 -15.28
N TRP A 60 8.89 3.05 -15.77
CA TRP A 60 7.94 3.74 -14.91
C TRP A 60 6.88 2.79 -14.41
N LEU A 61 6.37 1.94 -15.29
CA LEU A 61 5.36 0.95 -14.90
C LEU A 61 5.86 0.01 -13.83
N GLN A 62 7.11 -0.41 -13.95
CA GLN A 62 7.67 -1.30 -12.94
C GLN A 62 7.72 -0.62 -11.58
N GLY A 63 8.14 0.64 -11.56
CA GLY A 63 8.17 1.38 -10.31
C GLY A 63 6.79 1.60 -9.73
N ALA A 64 5.83 1.93 -10.60
CA ALA A 64 4.46 2.13 -10.15
C ALA A 64 3.84 0.84 -9.64
N THR A 65 4.15 -0.27 -10.29
CA THR A 65 3.64 -1.56 -9.84
C THR A 65 4.19 -1.91 -8.46
N LYS A 66 5.47 -1.65 -8.25
CA LYS A 66 6.06 -1.88 -6.93
C LYS A 66 5.43 -0.99 -5.87
N ALA A 67 5.20 0.27 -6.21
CA ALA A 67 4.57 1.19 -5.28
C ALA A 67 3.16 0.75 -4.95
N ARG A 68 2.41 0.33 -5.96
CA ARG A 68 1.05 -0.12 -5.75
C ARG A 68 1.01 -1.35 -4.85
N LYS A 69 1.93 -2.28 -5.10
CA LYS A 69 2.00 -3.47 -4.28
C LYS A 69 2.38 -3.13 -2.84
N ALA A 70 3.32 -2.21 -2.67
CA ALA A 70 3.72 -1.80 -1.33
C ALA A 70 2.55 -1.16 -0.58
N LEU A 71 1.77 -0.33 -1.27
CA LEU A 71 0.61 0.29 -0.65
C LEU A 71 -0.40 -0.77 -0.22
N PHE A 72 -0.62 -1.74 -1.07
CA PHE A 72 -1.57 -2.80 -0.77
C PHE A 72 -1.10 -3.66 0.39
N ASP A 73 0.20 -4.00 0.40
CA ASP A 73 0.77 -4.78 1.48
C ASP A 73 0.69 -4.01 2.80
N LEU A 74 0.96 -2.71 2.75
CA LEU A 74 0.89 -1.89 3.93
C LEU A 74 -0.55 -1.81 4.44
N SER A 75 -1.51 -1.75 3.53
CA SER A 75 -2.92 -1.79 3.90
C SER A 75 -3.24 -3.06 4.65
N LYS A 76 -2.74 -4.19 4.16
CA LYS A 76 -2.97 -5.46 4.84
C LYS A 76 -2.32 -5.50 6.20
N GLN A 77 -1.14 -4.91 6.33
CA GLN A 77 -0.48 -4.86 7.63
C GLN A 77 -1.28 -4.02 8.62
N CYS A 78 -1.86 -2.93 8.14
CA CYS A 78 -2.71 -2.12 9.01
C CYS A 78 -3.95 -2.88 9.44
N GLU A 79 -4.52 -3.66 8.53
CA GLU A 79 -5.68 -4.47 8.88
C GLU A 79 -5.32 -5.54 9.90
N ALA A 80 -4.16 -6.15 9.73
CA ALA A 80 -3.70 -7.16 10.67
C ALA A 80 -3.46 -6.54 12.04
N ALA A 81 -2.83 -5.38 12.07
CA ALA A 81 -2.58 -4.70 13.33
C ALA A 81 -3.89 -4.32 14.00
N ARG A 82 -4.85 -3.87 13.22
CA ARG A 82 -6.17 -3.53 13.76
C ARG A 82 -6.83 -4.75 14.39
N ALA A 83 -6.74 -5.88 13.71
CA ALA A 83 -7.33 -7.11 14.23
C ALA A 83 -6.66 -7.52 15.54
N ASP A 84 -5.34 -7.35 15.61
CA ASP A 84 -4.62 -7.67 16.82
C ASP A 84 -5.07 -6.78 17.98
N TYR A 85 -5.24 -5.50 17.72
CA TYR A 85 -5.68 -4.58 18.78
C TYR A 85 -7.09 -4.90 19.23
N VAL A 86 -7.96 -5.23 18.30
CA VAL A 86 -9.32 -5.62 18.66
C VAL A 86 -9.29 -6.90 19.49
N GLY A 87 -8.48 -7.86 19.07
CA GLY A 87 -8.33 -9.10 19.82
C GLY A 87 -7.79 -8.87 21.20
N ALA A 88 -6.81 -7.97 21.32
CA ALA A 88 -6.22 -7.67 22.61
C ALA A 88 -7.27 -7.07 23.55
N ASP A 89 -8.09 -6.17 23.03
CA ASP A 89 -9.15 -5.60 23.84
C ASP A 89 -10.11 -6.66 24.34
N ALA A 90 -10.49 -7.57 23.46
CA ALA A 90 -11.43 -8.61 23.80
C ALA A 90 -10.87 -9.56 24.85
N TRP A 91 -9.57 -9.79 24.79
CA TRP A 91 -8.93 -10.71 25.71
C TRP A 91 -8.38 -10.06 26.97
N GLY A 92 -8.37 -8.77 26.99
CA GLY A 92 -7.87 -8.05 28.15
C GLY A 92 -6.36 -8.01 28.19
N GLN A 93 -5.83 -8.01 29.40
CA GLN A 93 -4.39 -7.83 29.60
C GLN A 93 -3.56 -8.90 28.93
N GLN A 94 -4.02 -10.11 28.99
CA GLN A 94 -3.29 -11.20 28.39
C GLN A 94 -3.21 -11.03 26.89
N GLY A 95 -4.33 -10.68 26.31
CA GLY A 95 -4.36 -10.47 24.88
C GLY A 95 -3.43 -9.37 24.44
N ILE A 96 -3.42 -8.29 25.19
CA ILE A 96 -2.55 -7.17 24.88
C ILE A 96 -1.10 -7.59 24.90
N HIS A 97 -0.75 -8.34 25.90
CA HIS A 97 0.61 -8.81 26.03
C HIS A 97 1.03 -9.67 24.85
N SER A 98 0.18 -10.59 24.49
CA SER A 98 0.46 -11.47 23.36
C SER A 98 0.56 -10.70 22.07
N ALA A 99 -0.37 -9.80 21.84
CA ALA A 99 -0.38 -9.02 20.61
C ALA A 99 0.88 -8.18 20.52
N GLY A 100 1.30 -7.59 21.62
CA GLY A 100 2.52 -6.80 21.61
C GLY A 100 3.72 -7.63 21.21
N GLY A 101 3.77 -8.86 21.70
CA GLY A 101 4.88 -9.74 21.33
C GLY A 101 4.82 -10.19 19.90
N GLY A 102 3.61 -10.33 19.38
CA GLY A 102 3.46 -10.78 18.01
C GLY A 102 3.66 -9.70 16.96
N LEU A 103 3.58 -8.47 17.39
CA LEU A 103 3.73 -7.37 16.44
C LEU A 103 5.18 -7.01 16.30
N SER A 104 5.81 -7.52 15.31
CA SER A 104 7.20 -7.17 15.10
C SER A 104 7.28 -6.02 14.15
N TRP A 105 6.91 -4.89 14.63
CA TRP A 105 7.02 -3.67 13.84
C TRP A 105 8.46 -3.28 13.71
N PRO A 106 8.85 -2.89 12.57
CA PRO A 106 10.23 -2.49 12.34
C PRO A 106 10.52 -1.16 12.96
N THR A 107 9.78 -0.81 13.91
CA THR A 107 10.08 0.42 14.48
C THR A 107 11.23 0.39 15.34
N GLU A 108 11.54 -0.36 15.62
CA GLU A 108 12.47 -0.23 16.31
C GLU A 108 13.18 0.22 15.89
#